data_92b6b896cdfce53123d8967a57895147
#
_entry.id   92b6b896cdfce53123d8967a57895147
#
_cell.length_a   1.000
_cell.length_b   1.000
_cell.length_c   1.000
_cell.angle_alpha   90.00
_cell.angle_beta   90.00
_cell.angle_gamma   90.00
#
_symmetry.space_group_name_H-M   'P 1'
#
loop_
_entity.id
_entity.type
_entity.pdbx_description
1 polymer ?
#
loop_
_entity_poly.entity_id
_entity_poly.type
_entity_poly.pdbx_seq_one_letter_code
_entity_poly.pdbx_strand_id
1 'polypeptide(L)'
;VRAATMAPAPHHTTPWQFIWPQSRASRTKLLDAMAEQWKRDLIDLDSLSESAVQQRISRGNLLREAPEIVCAFVDLLPAHVYPDERRANAERDLFLASGAAGIQNFMIDVAARGLGSAWVSSSMFCADTVREALELTEPWLPVGIIAVGYPKEPSLPREQEAPLPLQRR
;
A
#
# COMPACT_ATOMS: atom_id res chain seq x y z
N VAL A 1 7.79 12.26 0.94
CA VAL A 1 8.47 11.18 1.69
C VAL A 1 8.93 11.66 3.07
N ARG A 2 9.54 12.86 3.24
CA ARG A 2 10.02 13.33 4.56
C ARG A 2 8.97 13.26 5.67
N ALA A 3 7.72 13.61 5.41
CA ALA A 3 6.64 13.49 6.40
C ALA A 3 6.38 12.03 6.79
N ALA A 4 6.46 11.11 5.84
CA ALA A 4 6.28 9.68 6.08
C ALA A 4 7.29 9.13 7.11
N THR A 5 8.56 9.53 7.01
CA THR A 5 9.62 9.06 7.90
C THR A 5 9.59 9.67 9.31
N MET A 6 8.59 10.52 9.60
CA MET A 6 8.30 11.02 10.94
C MET A 6 7.31 10.14 11.71
N ALA A 7 6.84 9.05 11.10
CA ALA A 7 5.99 8.08 11.76
C ALA A 7 6.75 7.34 12.88
N PRO A 8 6.06 6.84 13.91
CA PRO A 8 6.70 5.98 14.91
C PRO A 8 7.17 4.67 14.29
N ALA A 9 8.35 4.20 14.68
CA ALA A 9 8.93 2.96 14.19
C ALA A 9 9.35 2.03 15.32
N PRO A 10 9.23 0.71 15.16
CA PRO A 10 9.76 -0.25 16.11
C PRO A 10 11.26 -0.06 16.31
N HIS A 11 11.73 -0.22 17.52
CA HIS A 11 13.17 -0.25 17.88
C HIS A 11 13.99 0.95 17.38
N HIS A 12 13.34 2.13 17.21
CA HIS A 12 13.97 3.34 16.65
C HIS A 12 14.59 3.13 15.27
N THR A 13 14.05 2.20 14.49
CA THR A 13 14.49 1.90 13.12
C THR A 13 13.92 2.91 12.10
N THR A 14 14.33 2.79 10.85
CA THR A 14 13.81 3.56 9.71
C THR A 14 13.34 2.60 8.60
N PRO A 15 12.24 1.85 8.84
CA PRO A 15 11.91 0.71 7.98
C PRO A 15 11.21 1.10 6.67
N TRP A 16 10.82 2.36 6.49
CA TRP A 16 10.02 2.79 5.35
C TRP A 16 10.84 2.86 4.07
N GLN A 17 10.35 2.26 3.02
CA GLN A 17 10.89 2.34 1.68
C GLN A 17 9.79 2.81 0.72
N PHE A 18 10.12 3.76 -0.15
CA PHE A 18 9.18 4.31 -1.11
C PHE A 18 9.80 4.26 -2.51
N ILE A 19 9.10 3.58 -3.42
CA ILE A 19 9.49 3.49 -4.83
C ILE A 19 8.51 4.30 -5.66
N TRP A 20 9.04 5.20 -6.46
CA TRP A 20 8.27 5.97 -7.44
C TRP A 20 8.59 5.47 -8.85
N PRO A 21 7.74 4.62 -9.45
CA PRO A 21 7.92 4.18 -10.83
C PRO A 21 7.60 5.33 -11.79
N GLN A 22 8.63 6.07 -12.20
CA GLN A 22 8.50 7.30 -12.99
C GLN A 22 8.03 7.06 -14.43
N SER A 23 8.50 5.96 -15.06
CA SER A 23 8.16 5.69 -16.44
C SER A 23 6.78 5.05 -16.57
N ARG A 24 6.05 5.38 -17.64
CA ARG A 24 4.80 4.70 -17.98
C ARG A 24 5.00 3.19 -18.15
N ALA A 25 6.12 2.78 -18.74
CA ALA A 25 6.45 1.37 -18.93
C ALA A 25 6.58 0.62 -17.61
N SER A 26 7.29 1.19 -16.63
CA SER A 26 7.45 0.61 -15.29
C SER A 26 6.11 0.49 -14.56
N ARG A 27 5.27 1.53 -14.63
CA ARG A 27 3.91 1.49 -14.05
C ARG A 27 3.05 0.42 -14.70
N THR A 28 3.04 0.36 -16.03
CA THR A 28 2.27 -0.63 -16.78
C THR A 28 2.72 -2.04 -16.42
N LYS A 29 4.03 -2.32 -16.44
CA LYS A 29 4.61 -3.61 -16.04
C LYS A 29 4.14 -4.04 -14.65
N LEU A 30 4.21 -3.15 -13.66
CA LEU A 30 3.77 -3.42 -12.30
C LEU A 30 2.27 -3.75 -12.24
N LEU A 31 1.44 -2.86 -12.76
CA LEU A 31 -0.01 -2.98 -12.64
C LEU A 31 -0.59 -4.13 -13.46
N ASP A 32 0.05 -4.49 -14.57
CA ASP A 32 -0.33 -5.67 -15.36
C ASP A 32 0.06 -6.97 -14.63
N ALA A 33 1.26 -7.05 -14.08
CA ALA A 33 1.69 -8.21 -13.30
C ALA A 33 0.77 -8.45 -12.09
N MET A 34 0.42 -7.39 -11.35
CA MET A 34 -0.51 -7.48 -10.24
C MET A 34 -1.92 -7.93 -10.68
N ALA A 35 -2.42 -7.39 -11.80
CA ALA A 35 -3.74 -7.75 -12.33
C ALA A 35 -3.79 -9.22 -12.76
N GLU A 36 -2.74 -9.72 -13.41
CA GLU A 36 -2.64 -11.12 -13.83
C GLU A 36 -2.52 -12.07 -12.63
N GLN A 37 -1.77 -11.70 -11.58
CA GLN A 37 -1.75 -12.49 -10.34
C GLN A 37 -3.14 -12.54 -9.72
N TRP A 38 -3.79 -11.39 -9.56
CA TRP A 38 -5.12 -11.32 -8.99
C TRP A 38 -6.16 -12.11 -9.80
N LYS A 39 -6.08 -12.05 -11.14
CA LYS A 39 -6.94 -12.84 -12.02
C LYS A 39 -6.78 -14.34 -11.78
N ARG A 40 -5.53 -14.83 -11.67
CA ARG A 40 -5.26 -16.24 -11.33
C ARG A 40 -5.89 -16.62 -10.00
N ASP A 41 -5.69 -15.83 -8.96
CA ASP A 41 -6.22 -16.11 -7.62
C ASP A 41 -7.76 -16.17 -7.63
N LEU A 42 -8.42 -15.24 -8.32
CA LEU A 42 -9.89 -15.21 -8.44
C LEU A 42 -10.46 -16.41 -9.21
N ILE A 43 -9.75 -16.92 -10.20
CA ILE A 43 -10.17 -18.08 -10.99
C ILE A 43 -9.83 -19.38 -10.25
N ASP A 44 -8.59 -19.54 -9.83
CA ASP A 44 -8.06 -20.81 -9.35
C ASP A 44 -8.41 -21.09 -7.89
N LEU A 45 -8.47 -20.05 -7.06
CA LEU A 45 -8.75 -20.19 -5.63
C LEU A 45 -10.20 -19.88 -5.27
N ASP A 46 -10.74 -18.79 -5.83
CA ASP A 46 -12.10 -18.32 -5.52
C ASP A 46 -13.18 -18.94 -6.44
N SER A 47 -12.79 -19.61 -7.52
CA SER A 47 -13.68 -20.23 -8.52
C SER A 47 -14.74 -19.27 -9.08
N LEU A 48 -14.39 -18.01 -9.29
CA LEU A 48 -15.32 -17.00 -9.78
C LEU A 48 -15.57 -17.13 -11.27
N SER A 49 -16.78 -16.71 -11.69
CA SER A 49 -17.11 -16.56 -13.11
C SER A 49 -16.27 -15.46 -13.77
N GLU A 50 -16.04 -15.59 -15.07
CA GLU A 50 -15.26 -14.62 -15.85
C GLU A 50 -15.79 -13.18 -15.71
N SER A 51 -17.12 -13.00 -15.72
CA SER A 51 -17.75 -11.67 -15.54
C SER A 51 -17.47 -11.08 -14.15
N ALA A 52 -17.49 -11.89 -13.08
CA ALA A 52 -17.17 -11.46 -11.74
C ALA A 52 -15.67 -11.11 -11.57
N VAL A 53 -14.80 -11.88 -12.22
CA VAL A 53 -13.36 -11.60 -12.30
C VAL A 53 -13.12 -10.24 -12.96
N GLN A 54 -13.71 -10.00 -14.13
CA GLN A 54 -13.55 -8.75 -14.85
C GLN A 54 -14.04 -7.55 -14.05
N GLN A 55 -15.18 -7.67 -13.36
CA GLN A 55 -15.70 -6.62 -12.49
C GLN A 55 -14.75 -6.31 -11.32
N ARG A 56 -14.10 -7.32 -10.73
CA ARG A 56 -13.14 -7.11 -9.65
C ARG A 56 -11.85 -6.46 -10.13
N ILE A 57 -11.32 -6.92 -11.25
CA ILE A 57 -10.07 -6.37 -11.84
C ILE A 57 -10.24 -4.90 -12.22
N SER A 58 -11.42 -4.48 -12.71
CA SER A 58 -11.68 -3.07 -13.06
C SER A 58 -11.52 -2.10 -11.89
N ARG A 59 -11.60 -2.56 -10.64
CA ARG A 59 -11.32 -1.73 -9.45
C ARG A 59 -9.87 -1.25 -9.39
N GLY A 60 -8.95 -1.92 -10.09
CA GLY A 60 -7.55 -1.51 -10.25
C GLY A 60 -7.35 -0.27 -11.14
N ASN A 61 -8.38 0.19 -11.83
CA ASN A 61 -8.29 1.34 -12.74
C ASN A 61 -7.86 2.62 -12.02
N LEU A 62 -8.21 2.79 -10.75
CA LEU A 62 -7.78 3.95 -9.96
C LEU A 62 -6.25 4.17 -10.03
N LEU A 63 -5.45 3.09 -9.90
CA LEU A 63 -3.99 3.19 -9.99
C LEU A 63 -3.50 3.43 -11.42
N ARG A 64 -4.23 2.93 -12.43
CA ARG A 64 -3.89 3.12 -13.85
C ARG A 64 -4.18 4.53 -14.33
N GLU A 65 -5.23 5.14 -13.81
CA GLU A 65 -5.69 6.49 -14.16
C GLU A 65 -4.98 7.58 -13.36
N ALA A 66 -4.35 7.22 -12.24
CA ALA A 66 -3.63 8.18 -11.41
C ALA A 66 -2.46 8.83 -12.18
N PRO A 67 -2.28 10.16 -12.08
CA PRO A 67 -1.13 10.83 -12.67
C PRO A 67 0.19 10.26 -12.18
N GLU A 68 0.27 9.99 -10.87
CA GLU A 68 1.44 9.39 -10.22
C GLU A 68 1.03 8.28 -9.25
N ILE A 69 1.92 7.29 -9.08
CA ILE A 69 1.80 6.27 -8.05
C ILE A 69 3.10 6.15 -7.27
N VAL A 70 2.99 5.89 -5.97
CA VAL A 70 4.12 5.63 -5.08
C VAL A 70 3.88 4.31 -4.38
N CYS A 71 4.79 3.37 -4.55
CA CYS A 71 4.76 2.07 -3.87
C CYS A 71 5.46 2.20 -2.51
N ALA A 72 4.76 1.82 -1.44
CA ALA A 72 5.26 1.88 -0.08
C ALA A 72 5.56 0.46 0.43
N PHE A 73 6.72 0.31 1.05
CA PHE A 73 7.21 -0.95 1.62
C PHE A 73 7.72 -0.73 3.03
N VAL A 74 7.89 -1.82 3.76
CA VAL A 74 8.68 -1.89 4.98
C VAL A 74 9.82 -2.88 4.80
N ASP A 75 10.99 -2.50 5.31
CA ASP A 75 12.14 -3.37 5.44
C ASP A 75 12.08 -4.06 6.80
N LEU A 76 12.07 -5.40 6.79
CA LEU A 76 12.07 -6.22 8.00
C LEU A 76 13.47 -6.64 8.45
N LEU A 77 14.54 -6.20 7.76
CA LEU A 77 15.91 -6.54 8.14
C LEU A 77 16.24 -6.15 9.60
N PRO A 78 15.81 -4.97 10.11
CA PRO A 78 16.06 -4.59 11.50
C PRO A 78 15.09 -5.23 12.50
N ALA A 79 14.16 -6.08 12.09
CA ALA A 79 13.21 -6.74 12.96
C ALA A 79 13.89 -7.80 13.86
N HIS A 80 13.40 -7.95 15.07
CA HIS A 80 13.88 -9.00 15.97
C HIS A 80 13.43 -10.38 15.49
N VAL A 81 14.34 -11.34 15.55
CA VAL A 81 14.05 -12.74 15.22
C VAL A 81 13.53 -13.46 16.48
N TYR A 82 12.35 -14.01 16.40
CA TYR A 82 11.73 -14.78 17.47
C TYR A 82 11.61 -16.25 17.09
N PRO A 83 11.80 -17.19 18.06
CA PRO A 83 11.73 -18.62 17.78
C PRO A 83 10.30 -19.15 17.62
N ASP A 84 9.28 -18.39 18.02
CA ASP A 84 7.86 -18.77 17.93
C ASP A 84 7.08 -17.83 17.00
N GLU A 85 6.11 -18.40 16.30
CA GLU A 85 5.29 -17.67 15.32
C GLU A 85 4.49 -16.51 15.94
N ARG A 86 4.01 -16.65 17.18
CA ARG A 86 3.20 -15.62 17.82
C ARG A 86 3.98 -14.31 17.96
N ARG A 87 5.25 -14.38 18.41
CA ARG A 87 6.10 -13.19 18.56
C ARG A 87 6.62 -12.71 17.20
N ALA A 88 6.97 -13.64 16.31
CA ALA A 88 7.40 -13.29 14.94
C ALA A 88 6.31 -12.55 14.18
N ASN A 89 5.06 -12.99 14.27
CA ASN A 89 3.92 -12.30 13.67
C ASN A 89 3.66 -10.94 14.31
N ALA A 90 3.72 -10.83 15.64
CA ALA A 90 3.57 -9.55 16.33
C ALA A 90 4.65 -8.54 15.92
N GLU A 91 5.90 -8.99 15.78
CA GLU A 91 7.01 -8.17 15.31
C GLU A 91 6.78 -7.68 13.88
N ARG A 92 6.41 -8.56 12.97
CA ARG A 92 6.04 -8.21 11.61
C ARG A 92 4.90 -7.18 11.57
N ASP A 93 3.88 -7.37 12.39
CA ASP A 93 2.71 -6.48 12.46
C ASP A 93 3.09 -5.09 12.98
N LEU A 94 4.06 -4.97 13.91
CA LEU A 94 4.60 -3.68 14.34
C LEU A 94 5.23 -2.91 13.18
N PHE A 95 6.01 -3.57 12.32
CA PHE A 95 6.61 -2.96 11.15
C PHE A 95 5.55 -2.55 10.12
N LEU A 96 4.52 -3.39 9.89
CA LEU A 96 3.40 -3.05 9.02
C LEU A 96 2.61 -1.85 9.55
N ALA A 97 2.35 -1.80 10.87
CA ALA A 97 1.68 -0.66 11.50
C ALA A 97 2.49 0.64 11.33
N SER A 98 3.81 0.56 11.48
CA SER A 98 4.71 1.68 11.19
C SER A 98 4.64 2.11 9.72
N GLY A 99 4.62 1.15 8.79
CA GLY A 99 4.43 1.40 7.36
C GLY A 99 3.13 2.14 7.07
N ALA A 100 2.03 1.69 7.67
CA ALA A 100 0.71 2.31 7.56
C ALA A 100 0.70 3.75 8.11
N ALA A 101 1.34 3.97 9.27
CA ALA A 101 1.48 5.30 9.85
C ALA A 101 2.31 6.23 8.93
N GLY A 102 3.38 5.71 8.31
CA GLY A 102 4.18 6.44 7.33
C GLY A 102 3.36 6.82 6.10
N ILE A 103 2.56 5.91 5.56
CA ILE A 103 1.64 6.19 4.44
C ILE A 103 0.65 7.30 4.84
N GLN A 104 0.05 7.22 6.03
CA GLN A 104 -0.89 8.24 6.48
C GLN A 104 -0.24 9.61 6.59
N ASN A 105 0.97 9.72 7.14
CA ASN A 105 1.72 10.97 7.20
C ASN A 105 2.04 11.50 5.80
N PHE A 106 2.40 10.61 4.86
CA PHE A 106 2.61 10.98 3.46
C PHE A 106 1.34 11.58 2.84
N MET A 107 0.19 10.93 3.03
CA MET A 107 -1.09 11.38 2.49
C MET A 107 -1.52 12.74 3.07
N ILE A 108 -1.27 12.97 4.37
CA ILE A 108 -1.53 14.27 5.01
C ILE A 108 -0.65 15.38 4.40
N ASP A 109 0.66 15.12 4.21
CA ASP A 109 1.57 16.09 3.58
C ASP A 109 1.18 16.39 2.13
N VAL A 110 0.75 15.38 1.38
CA VAL A 110 0.22 15.51 0.02
C VAL A 110 -1.03 16.39 0.01
N ALA A 111 -1.99 16.14 0.91
CA ALA A 111 -3.21 16.92 1.04
C ALA A 111 -2.92 18.38 1.44
N ALA A 112 -1.96 18.62 2.35
CA ALA A 112 -1.53 19.96 2.74
C ALA A 112 -0.93 20.78 1.58
N ARG A 113 -0.51 20.10 0.51
CA ARG A 113 0.01 20.71 -0.73
C ARG A 113 -1.07 20.89 -1.82
N GLY A 114 -2.34 20.63 -1.51
CA GLY A 114 -3.46 20.73 -2.45
C GLY A 114 -3.55 19.57 -3.44
N LEU A 115 -2.88 18.45 -3.16
CA LEU A 115 -2.96 17.22 -3.96
C LEU A 115 -3.96 16.23 -3.33
N GLY A 116 -4.60 15.43 -4.18
CA GLY A 116 -5.39 14.27 -3.77
C GLY A 116 -4.53 13.02 -3.71
N SER A 117 -4.90 12.08 -2.84
CA SER A 117 -4.28 10.77 -2.77
C SER A 117 -5.26 9.68 -2.36
N ALA A 118 -4.98 8.44 -2.79
CA ALA A 118 -5.72 7.26 -2.38
C ALA A 118 -4.75 6.09 -2.12
N TRP A 119 -4.90 5.43 -0.99
CA TRP A 119 -4.11 4.25 -0.63
C TRP A 119 -4.83 2.97 -1.04
N VAL A 120 -4.16 2.16 -1.86
CA VAL A 120 -4.62 0.85 -2.35
C VAL A 120 -3.67 -0.22 -1.83
N SER A 121 -4.18 -1.16 -1.03
CA SER A 121 -3.36 -2.18 -0.36
C SER A 121 -3.26 -3.52 -1.11
N SER A 122 -3.72 -3.60 -2.36
CA SER A 122 -3.70 -4.84 -3.16
C SER A 122 -2.30 -5.43 -3.38
N SER A 123 -1.24 -4.62 -3.34
CA SER A 123 0.15 -5.09 -3.43
C SER A 123 0.55 -6.04 -2.30
N MET A 124 -0.12 -5.97 -1.14
CA MET A 124 0.13 -6.87 -0.01
C MET A 124 -0.23 -8.34 -0.32
N PHE A 125 -1.16 -8.57 -1.24
CA PHE A 125 -1.62 -9.90 -1.64
C PHE A 125 -0.72 -10.56 -2.70
N CYS A 126 0.18 -9.82 -3.31
CA CYS A 126 1.05 -10.30 -4.38
C CYS A 126 2.49 -9.75 -4.23
N ALA A 127 3.05 -9.86 -3.02
CA ALA A 127 4.33 -9.24 -2.65
C ALA A 127 5.48 -9.62 -3.60
N ASP A 128 5.61 -10.90 -3.95
CA ASP A 128 6.66 -11.38 -4.85
C ASP A 128 6.51 -10.79 -6.25
N THR A 129 5.29 -10.82 -6.80
CA THR A 129 4.96 -10.22 -8.09
C THR A 129 5.32 -8.74 -8.15
N VAL A 130 5.05 -7.99 -7.07
CA VAL A 130 5.38 -6.56 -6.98
C VAL A 130 6.89 -6.35 -6.99
N ARG A 131 7.64 -7.14 -6.21
CA ARG A 131 9.10 -7.05 -6.16
C ARG A 131 9.74 -7.38 -7.51
N GLU A 132 9.29 -8.47 -8.14
CA GLU A 132 9.77 -8.89 -9.47
C GLU A 132 9.47 -7.83 -10.54
N ALA A 133 8.25 -7.29 -10.56
CA ALA A 133 7.86 -6.27 -11.53
C ALA A 133 8.67 -4.97 -11.40
N LEU A 134 9.06 -4.61 -10.17
CA LEU A 134 9.88 -3.45 -9.85
C LEU A 134 11.40 -3.77 -9.86
N GLU A 135 11.78 -5.01 -10.13
CA GLU A 135 13.19 -5.48 -10.17
C GLU A 135 13.92 -5.23 -8.83
N LEU A 136 13.19 -5.38 -7.72
CA LEU A 136 13.76 -5.23 -6.38
C LEU A 136 14.48 -6.51 -5.97
N THR A 137 15.71 -6.37 -5.50
CA THR A 137 16.51 -7.44 -4.92
C THR A 137 16.29 -7.59 -3.42
N GLU A 138 15.88 -6.53 -2.78
CA GLU A 138 15.60 -6.47 -1.35
C GLU A 138 14.26 -7.13 -1.02
N PRO A 139 14.18 -7.88 0.08
CA PRO A 139 12.97 -8.59 0.49
C PRO A 139 11.94 -7.68 1.19
N TRP A 140 11.81 -6.44 0.73
CA TRP A 140 10.87 -5.49 1.33
C TRP A 140 9.43 -5.96 1.20
N LEU A 141 8.67 -5.78 2.26
CA LEU A 141 7.26 -6.16 2.32
C LEU A 141 6.38 -4.98 1.88
N PRO A 142 5.58 -5.14 0.81
CA PRO A 142 4.71 -4.06 0.36
C PRO A 142 3.60 -3.78 1.40
N VAL A 143 3.32 -2.50 1.63
CA VAL A 143 2.24 -2.02 2.50
C VAL A 143 1.10 -1.43 1.67
N GLY A 144 1.39 -0.96 0.48
CA GLY A 144 0.39 -0.45 -0.44
C GLY A 144 0.99 0.39 -1.56
N ILE A 145 0.10 0.81 -2.45
CA ILE A 145 0.41 1.76 -3.53
C ILE A 145 -0.46 2.98 -3.32
N ILE A 146 0.14 4.16 -3.38
CA ILE A 146 -0.53 5.43 -3.18
C ILE A 146 -0.69 6.09 -4.55
N ALA A 147 -1.94 6.25 -5.01
CA ALA A 147 -2.27 7.10 -6.14
C ALA A 147 -2.16 8.56 -5.70
N VAL A 148 -1.56 9.42 -6.52
CA VAL A 148 -1.39 10.85 -6.24
C VAL A 148 -1.71 11.67 -7.48
N GLY A 149 -2.43 12.78 -7.30
CA GLY A 149 -2.78 13.68 -8.40
C GLY A 149 -3.47 14.95 -7.92
N TYR A 150 -3.75 15.85 -8.85
CA TYR A 150 -4.60 17.01 -8.55
C TYR A 150 -6.06 16.56 -8.53
N PRO A 151 -6.82 16.89 -7.46
CA PRO A 151 -8.24 16.55 -7.41
C PRO A 151 -9.01 17.36 -8.48
N LYS A 152 -9.93 16.69 -9.19
CA LYS A 152 -10.81 17.36 -10.16
C LYS A 152 -11.80 18.31 -9.47
N GLU A 153 -12.21 17.94 -8.26
CA GLU A 153 -13.11 18.69 -7.41
C GLU A 153 -12.53 18.73 -5.98
N PRO A 154 -12.83 19.77 -5.20
CA PRO A 154 -12.44 19.78 -3.79
C PRO A 154 -12.98 18.56 -3.08
N SER A 155 -12.13 17.84 -2.36
CA SER A 155 -12.59 16.72 -1.55
C SER A 155 -13.48 17.25 -0.42
N LEU A 156 -14.73 16.81 -0.42
CA LEU A 156 -15.61 17.08 0.71
C LEU A 156 -15.17 16.24 1.93
N PRO A 157 -15.23 16.79 3.14
CA PRO A 157 -15.07 16.02 4.35
C PRO A 157 -16.06 14.85 4.35
N ARG A 158 -15.62 13.66 4.78
CA ARG A 158 -16.56 12.58 5.03
C ARG A 158 -17.57 13.05 6.07
N GLU A 159 -18.85 12.92 5.79
CA GLU A 159 -19.87 13.01 6.83
C GLU A 159 -19.55 11.93 7.88
N GLN A 160 -19.13 12.36 9.05
CA GLN A 160 -19.01 11.49 10.20
C GLN A 160 -20.36 11.50 10.90
N GLU A 161 -21.02 10.35 10.95
CA GLU A 161 -22.30 10.22 11.67
C GLU A 161 -22.03 10.50 13.12
N ALA A 162 -21.19 10.30 13.85
CA ALA A 162 -20.79 10.73 15.19
C ALA A 162 -19.34 10.32 15.49
N PRO A 163 -18.58 11.11 16.24
CA PRO A 163 -17.28 10.66 16.69
C PRO A 163 -17.46 9.42 17.56
N LEU A 164 -16.67 8.35 17.27
CA LEU A 164 -16.64 7.18 18.13
C LEU A 164 -16.23 7.61 19.54
N PRO A 165 -17.04 7.31 20.58
CA PRO A 165 -16.72 7.72 21.92
C PRO A 165 -15.45 6.99 22.41
N LEU A 166 -14.57 7.73 23.07
CA LEU A 166 -13.48 7.12 23.82
C LEU A 166 -14.08 6.31 24.98
N GLN A 167 -13.93 4.98 24.92
CA GLN A 167 -14.42 4.12 26.01
C GLN A 167 -13.57 4.33 27.26
N ARG A 168 -14.22 4.83 28.33
CA ARG A 168 -13.63 4.87 29.67
C ARG A 168 -14.01 3.59 30.39
N ARG A 169 -13.03 2.81 30.84
CA ARG A 169 -13.22 1.62 31.69
C ARG A 169 -12.67 1.92 33.07
#